data_188df8402a50b4f303a13644fbeec07b
#
_entry.id   188df8402a50b4f303a13644fbeec07b
#
_cell.length_a   1.000
_cell.length_b   1.000
_cell.length_c   1.000
_cell.angle_alpha   90.00
_cell.angle_beta   90.00
_cell.angle_gamma   90.00
#
_symmetry.space_group_name_H-M   'P 1'
#
loop_
_entity.id
_entity.type
_entity.pdbx_description
1 polymer ?
#
loop_
_entity_poly.entity_id
_entity_poly.type
_entity_poly.pdbx_seq_one_letter_code
_entity_poly.pdbx_strand_id
1 'polypeptide(L)'
;MKRLFFTFLCTAFCALYSSASDTIRILCIGNSFSWDAVEQELAPLCEAGNQPIIIGNLYYGGCSLEQHHTFLLKDAAVYSFRYIKDGVRTPHEGYSLRQALLLDQWDYISFQQASHDSGIQSTYEPYLGALIDSVRAYQPNAQFCWMQTWSYSQDAKHPAFPRYQKSQQIMDDSIQSATLALLLRYPELKLIPCGKAITLARQTKLGDTLCRDGYHLNYLYGRYTAACVWYELLTGKDCRRNPYKNADMTPQQRRLTQQAAHRAGKGL
;
A
#
# COMPACT_ATOMS: atom_id res chain seq x y z
N MET A 1 23.28 17.17 73.46
CA MET A 1 22.15 16.65 72.64
C MET A 1 22.46 16.98 71.22
N LYS A 2 22.88 15.99 70.41
CA LYS A 2 23.18 16.13 69.00
C LYS A 2 21.92 15.64 68.21
N ARG A 3 21.26 16.52 67.45
CA ARG A 3 20.14 16.16 66.59
C ARG A 3 20.69 15.68 65.24
N LEU A 4 20.48 14.41 64.90
CA LEU A 4 20.69 13.85 63.59
C LEU A 4 19.52 14.24 62.66
N PHE A 5 19.78 14.94 61.55
CA PHE A 5 18.85 15.16 60.46
C PHE A 5 19.01 14.00 59.45
N PHE A 6 17.98 13.17 59.32
CA PHE A 6 17.87 12.17 58.26
C PHE A 6 17.19 12.82 57.05
N THR A 7 17.96 13.04 55.97
CA THR A 7 17.43 13.53 54.71
C THR A 7 16.98 12.31 53.89
N PHE A 8 15.66 12.15 53.72
CA PHE A 8 15.09 11.12 52.86
C PHE A 8 15.18 11.60 51.40
N LEU A 9 16.06 10.97 50.61
CA LEU A 9 16.17 11.20 49.16
C LEU A 9 15.14 10.33 48.46
N CYS A 10 14.01 10.91 48.07
CA CYS A 10 12.96 10.26 47.30
C CYS A 10 13.36 10.26 45.81
N THR A 11 13.97 9.17 45.33
CA THR A 11 14.24 8.97 43.92
C THR A 11 12.92 8.57 43.23
N ALA A 12 12.28 9.54 42.53
CA ALA A 12 11.16 9.28 41.66
C ALA A 12 11.64 8.48 40.44
N PHE A 13 11.34 7.19 40.42
CA PHE A 13 11.53 6.32 39.28
C PHE A 13 10.40 6.63 38.28
N CYS A 14 10.64 7.54 37.31
CA CYS A 14 9.77 7.72 36.16
C CYS A 14 9.88 6.46 35.29
N ALA A 15 8.99 5.50 35.50
CA ALA A 15 8.79 4.42 34.56
C ALA A 15 8.24 5.05 33.26
N LEU A 16 9.07 5.10 32.22
CA LEU A 16 8.65 5.39 30.86
C LEU A 16 7.79 4.21 30.40
N TYR A 17 6.48 4.29 30.60
CA TYR A 17 5.54 3.42 29.92
C TYR A 17 5.62 3.75 28.43
N SER A 18 6.41 3.01 27.69
CA SER A 18 6.27 2.93 26.23
C SER A 18 4.93 2.27 25.99
N SER A 19 3.90 3.07 25.68
CA SER A 19 2.66 2.54 25.15
C SER A 19 3.02 1.78 23.86
N ALA A 20 2.84 0.46 23.86
CA ALA A 20 2.91 -0.30 22.62
C ALA A 20 1.90 0.32 21.66
N SER A 21 2.32 0.68 20.44
CA SER A 21 1.37 1.20 19.46
C SER A 21 0.40 0.09 19.07
N ASP A 22 -0.87 0.44 18.91
CA ASP A 22 -1.89 -0.52 18.49
C ASP A 22 -1.53 -1.12 17.13
N THR A 23 -1.81 -2.43 16.98
CA THR A 23 -1.56 -3.13 15.71
C THR A 23 -2.45 -2.58 14.61
N ILE A 24 -1.86 -2.08 13.53
CA ILE A 24 -2.60 -1.66 12.32
C ILE A 24 -2.96 -2.90 11.50
N ARG A 25 -4.22 -3.00 11.08
CA ARG A 25 -4.74 -4.10 10.25
C ARG A 25 -5.18 -3.57 8.91
N ILE A 26 -4.55 -4.04 7.83
CA ILE A 26 -4.88 -3.62 6.47
C ILE A 26 -5.38 -4.80 5.64
N LEU A 27 -6.41 -4.56 4.82
CA LEU A 27 -6.87 -5.49 3.79
C LEU A 27 -6.69 -4.84 2.42
N CYS A 28 -5.92 -5.48 1.54
CA CYS A 28 -5.81 -5.07 0.15
C CYS A 28 -6.73 -5.95 -0.72
N ILE A 29 -7.72 -5.34 -1.37
CA ILE A 29 -8.54 -5.99 -2.41
C ILE A 29 -7.86 -5.67 -3.74
N GLY A 30 -7.04 -6.62 -4.25
CA GLY A 30 -6.13 -6.27 -5.32
C GLY A 30 -5.64 -7.44 -6.17
N ASN A 31 -4.50 -7.22 -6.79
CA ASN A 31 -3.87 -8.11 -7.75
C ASN A 31 -2.34 -8.11 -7.56
N SER A 32 -1.57 -8.37 -8.64
CA SER A 32 -0.11 -8.37 -8.57
C SER A 32 0.51 -7.02 -8.16
N PHE A 33 -0.23 -5.92 -8.33
CA PHE A 33 0.25 -4.59 -7.92
C PHE A 33 0.16 -4.39 -6.40
N SER A 34 -0.89 -4.86 -5.73
CA SER A 34 -0.91 -4.89 -4.26
C SER A 34 0.15 -5.84 -3.72
N TRP A 35 0.36 -7.00 -4.37
CA TRP A 35 1.46 -7.90 -4.00
C TRP A 35 2.80 -7.18 -3.99
N ASP A 36 3.13 -6.47 -5.07
CA ASP A 36 4.39 -5.72 -5.16
C ASP A 36 4.48 -4.59 -4.12
N ALA A 37 3.35 -3.97 -3.77
CA ALA A 37 3.34 -2.82 -2.87
C ALA A 37 3.46 -3.17 -1.39
N VAL A 38 2.87 -4.29 -0.92
CA VAL A 38 2.71 -4.52 0.52
C VAL A 38 3.37 -5.79 1.07
N GLU A 39 3.61 -6.85 0.24
CA GLU A 39 3.94 -8.16 0.82
C GLU A 39 5.40 -8.35 1.24
N GLN A 40 6.35 -7.59 0.68
CA GLN A 40 7.77 -7.81 0.95
C GLN A 40 8.34 -6.78 1.93
N GLU A 41 8.12 -5.50 1.68
CA GLU A 41 8.87 -4.43 2.33
C GLU A 41 8.07 -3.69 3.43
N LEU A 42 6.72 -3.78 3.40
CA LEU A 42 5.90 -2.99 4.31
C LEU A 42 5.99 -3.47 5.76
N ALA A 43 5.91 -4.78 6.00
CA ALA A 43 6.00 -5.33 7.35
C ALA A 43 7.37 -5.02 8.01
N PRO A 44 8.52 -5.24 7.36
CA PRO A 44 9.82 -4.84 7.90
C PRO A 44 9.96 -3.32 8.15
N LEU A 45 9.38 -2.47 7.27
CA LEU A 45 9.36 -1.02 7.49
C LEU A 45 8.56 -0.65 8.75
N CYS A 46 7.39 -1.26 8.93
CA CYS A 46 6.54 -1.02 10.09
C CYS A 46 7.21 -1.52 11.38
N GLU A 47 7.78 -2.72 11.38
CA GLU A 47 8.52 -3.28 12.51
C GLU A 47 9.68 -2.38 12.93
N ALA A 48 10.52 -1.97 11.99
CA ALA A 48 11.65 -1.07 12.26
C ALA A 48 11.20 0.33 12.73
N GLY A 49 9.97 0.74 12.38
CA GLY A 49 9.34 1.95 12.86
C GLY A 49 8.58 1.80 14.19
N ASN A 50 8.69 0.65 14.87
CA ASN A 50 7.94 0.29 16.08
C ASN A 50 6.42 0.44 15.87
N GLN A 51 5.90 -0.10 14.76
CA GLN A 51 4.49 -0.13 14.43
C GLN A 51 4.09 -1.57 14.06
N PRO A 52 3.46 -2.32 14.95
CA PRO A 52 2.92 -3.64 14.63
C PRO A 52 1.90 -3.55 13.49
N ILE A 53 1.95 -4.49 12.55
CA ILE A 53 1.04 -4.52 11.40
C ILE A 53 0.59 -5.95 11.07
N ILE A 54 -0.67 -6.07 10.66
CA ILE A 54 -1.23 -7.26 10.04
C ILE A 54 -1.67 -6.87 8.63
N ILE A 55 -1.26 -7.66 7.63
CA ILE A 55 -1.56 -7.42 6.23
C ILE A 55 -2.36 -8.60 5.68
N GLY A 56 -3.58 -8.35 5.23
CA GLY A 56 -4.33 -9.23 4.37
C GLY A 56 -4.21 -8.75 2.93
N ASN A 57 -3.70 -9.59 2.02
CA ASN A 57 -3.72 -9.28 0.59
C ASN A 57 -4.59 -10.31 -0.14
N LEU A 58 -5.77 -9.88 -0.56
CA LEU A 58 -6.72 -10.69 -1.31
C LEU A 58 -6.35 -10.61 -2.80
N TYR A 59 -5.51 -11.57 -3.22
CA TYR A 59 -4.86 -11.56 -4.52
C TYR A 59 -5.59 -12.43 -5.55
N TYR A 60 -5.84 -11.84 -6.71
CA TYR A 60 -6.14 -12.56 -7.94
C TYR A 60 -5.41 -11.87 -9.11
N GLY A 61 -4.65 -12.63 -9.90
CA GLY A 61 -3.77 -12.09 -10.94
C GLY A 61 -4.52 -11.24 -11.96
N GLY A 62 -4.13 -9.96 -12.15
CA GLY A 62 -4.74 -9.05 -13.11
C GLY A 62 -6.19 -8.67 -12.82
N CYS A 63 -6.71 -8.95 -11.63
CA CYS A 63 -8.11 -8.70 -11.26
C CYS A 63 -8.50 -7.22 -11.41
N SER A 64 -9.55 -6.96 -12.18
CA SER A 64 -10.16 -5.65 -12.32
C SER A 64 -11.25 -5.41 -11.27
N LEU A 65 -11.71 -4.15 -11.12
CA LEU A 65 -12.85 -3.81 -10.27
C LEU A 65 -14.11 -4.59 -10.67
N GLU A 66 -14.36 -4.75 -11.96
CA GLU A 66 -15.48 -5.56 -12.47
C GLU A 66 -15.39 -7.02 -12.03
N GLN A 67 -14.19 -7.61 -12.10
CA GLN A 67 -13.98 -8.99 -11.66
C GLN A 67 -14.13 -9.12 -10.14
N HIS A 68 -13.57 -8.21 -9.34
CA HIS A 68 -13.77 -8.18 -7.89
C HIS A 68 -15.25 -8.10 -7.53
N HIS A 69 -16.00 -7.22 -8.20
CA HIS A 69 -17.45 -7.09 -8.01
C HIS A 69 -18.19 -8.38 -8.40
N THR A 70 -17.85 -8.98 -9.53
CA THR A 70 -18.45 -10.24 -9.98
C THR A 70 -18.18 -11.38 -8.99
N PHE A 71 -16.96 -11.47 -8.46
CA PHE A 71 -16.59 -12.47 -7.46
C PHE A 71 -17.30 -12.27 -6.13
N LEU A 72 -17.49 -11.01 -5.72
CA LEU A 72 -18.25 -10.68 -4.53
C LEU A 72 -19.72 -11.13 -4.64
N LEU A 73 -20.39 -10.83 -5.75
CA LEU A 73 -21.79 -11.22 -5.99
C LEU A 73 -21.98 -12.74 -5.96
N LYS A 74 -21.01 -13.49 -6.43
CA LYS A 74 -21.03 -14.96 -6.48
C LYS A 74 -20.47 -15.62 -5.21
N ASP A 75 -20.00 -14.84 -4.25
CA ASP A 75 -19.19 -15.33 -3.12
C ASP A 75 -18.08 -16.29 -3.56
N ALA A 76 -17.41 -15.95 -4.66
CA ALA A 76 -16.50 -16.85 -5.35
C ALA A 76 -15.19 -17.03 -4.55
N ALA A 77 -14.87 -18.26 -4.21
CA ALA A 77 -13.66 -18.64 -3.48
C ALA A 77 -12.47 -18.82 -4.45
N VAL A 78 -12.06 -17.74 -5.13
CA VAL A 78 -11.07 -17.76 -6.21
C VAL A 78 -9.73 -17.10 -5.87
N TYR A 79 -9.66 -16.44 -4.73
CA TYR A 79 -8.48 -15.67 -4.36
C TYR A 79 -7.42 -16.54 -3.67
N SER A 80 -6.15 -16.20 -3.89
CA SER A 80 -5.06 -16.51 -2.97
C SER A 80 -5.03 -15.40 -1.91
N PHE A 81 -5.55 -15.70 -0.73
CA PHE A 81 -5.50 -14.74 0.39
C PHE A 81 -4.18 -14.92 1.15
N ARG A 82 -3.37 -13.88 1.15
CA ARG A 82 -2.05 -13.87 1.75
C ARG A 82 -2.08 -13.07 3.03
N TYR A 83 -2.02 -13.78 4.15
CA TYR A 83 -2.08 -13.19 5.48
C TYR A 83 -0.66 -13.07 6.05
N ILE A 84 -0.27 -11.85 6.41
CA ILE A 84 1.05 -11.55 6.96
C ILE A 84 0.86 -11.02 8.37
N LYS A 85 1.40 -11.78 9.33
CA LYS A 85 1.39 -11.43 10.74
C LYS A 85 2.75 -11.74 11.33
N ASP A 86 3.29 -10.83 12.16
CA ASP A 86 4.61 -10.96 12.78
C ASP A 86 5.72 -11.26 11.75
N GLY A 87 5.63 -10.63 10.57
CA GLY A 87 6.56 -10.83 9.45
C GLY A 87 6.40 -12.17 8.70
N VAL A 88 5.52 -13.07 9.16
CA VAL A 88 5.30 -14.38 8.54
C VAL A 88 4.12 -14.33 7.59
N ARG A 89 4.35 -14.71 6.32
CA ARG A 89 3.31 -14.80 5.29
C ARG A 89 2.73 -16.21 5.22
N THR A 90 1.42 -16.32 5.42
CA THR A 90 0.67 -17.56 5.28
C THR A 90 -0.34 -17.42 4.14
N PRO A 91 -0.16 -18.13 3.01
CA PRO A 91 -1.14 -18.13 1.93
C PRO A 91 -2.31 -19.08 2.23
N HIS A 92 -3.52 -18.65 1.86
CA HIS A 92 -4.75 -19.45 1.90
C HIS A 92 -5.37 -19.41 0.51
N GLU A 93 -5.37 -20.52 -0.18
CA GLU A 93 -5.98 -20.63 -1.51
C GLU A 93 -7.48 -20.90 -1.43
N GLY A 94 -8.21 -20.50 -2.47
CA GLY A 94 -9.66 -20.69 -2.51
C GLY A 94 -10.42 -19.85 -1.49
N TYR A 95 -10.00 -18.60 -1.30
CA TYR A 95 -10.64 -17.65 -0.37
C TYR A 95 -11.65 -16.78 -1.11
N SER A 96 -12.75 -16.39 -0.45
CA SER A 96 -13.66 -15.39 -0.97
C SER A 96 -13.41 -14.01 -0.33
N LEU A 97 -13.88 -12.95 -1.00
CA LEU A 97 -13.81 -11.60 -0.44
C LEU A 97 -14.58 -11.52 0.90
N ARG A 98 -15.73 -12.18 1.00
CA ARG A 98 -16.52 -12.23 2.24
C ARG A 98 -15.73 -12.87 3.38
N GLN A 99 -15.05 -13.99 3.13
CA GLN A 99 -14.22 -14.63 4.15
C GLN A 99 -13.10 -13.72 4.63
N ALA A 100 -12.43 -12.98 3.73
CA ALA A 100 -11.39 -12.03 4.10
C ALA A 100 -11.94 -10.85 4.93
N LEU A 101 -13.13 -10.35 4.57
CA LEU A 101 -13.79 -9.26 5.32
C LEU A 101 -14.21 -9.69 6.74
N LEU A 102 -14.59 -10.96 6.93
CA LEU A 102 -15.03 -11.48 8.22
C LEU A 102 -13.89 -11.97 9.12
N LEU A 103 -12.67 -12.07 8.59
CA LEU A 103 -11.53 -12.63 9.31
C LEU A 103 -11.05 -11.75 10.46
N ASP A 104 -11.08 -10.43 10.27
CA ASP A 104 -10.58 -9.47 11.26
C ASP A 104 -11.38 -8.15 11.19
N GLN A 105 -11.19 -7.29 12.20
CA GLN A 105 -11.60 -5.89 12.12
C GLN A 105 -10.49 -5.09 11.45
N TRP A 106 -10.70 -4.72 10.19
CA TRP A 106 -9.71 -4.02 9.39
C TRP A 106 -9.73 -2.52 9.68
N ASP A 107 -8.57 -1.93 9.95
CA ASP A 107 -8.45 -0.47 10.13
C ASP A 107 -8.46 0.25 8.78
N TYR A 108 -7.80 -0.35 7.78
CA TYR A 108 -7.74 0.18 6.41
C TYR A 108 -8.08 -0.90 5.40
N ILE A 109 -8.89 -0.54 4.41
CA ILE A 109 -9.20 -1.41 3.27
C ILE A 109 -8.89 -0.66 1.99
N SER A 110 -8.01 -1.20 1.15
CA SER A 110 -7.63 -0.57 -0.11
C SER A 110 -8.25 -1.24 -1.31
N PHE A 111 -8.67 -0.41 -2.25
CA PHE A 111 -9.07 -0.80 -3.60
C PHE A 111 -8.04 -0.30 -4.61
N GLN A 112 -7.97 -0.94 -5.75
CA GLN A 112 -7.17 -0.54 -6.90
C GLN A 112 -7.83 -1.04 -8.19
N GLN A 113 -7.47 -0.45 -9.33
CA GLN A 113 -7.85 -1.00 -10.63
C GLN A 113 -6.75 -1.95 -11.15
N ALA A 114 -7.09 -2.87 -12.04
CA ALA A 114 -6.11 -3.62 -12.81
C ALA A 114 -5.22 -2.67 -13.62
N SER A 115 -3.92 -2.98 -13.71
CA SER A 115 -2.94 -2.06 -14.32
C SER A 115 -3.30 -1.62 -15.73
N HIS A 116 -3.85 -2.53 -16.53
CA HIS A 116 -4.26 -2.28 -17.91
C HIS A 116 -5.48 -1.36 -18.04
N ASP A 117 -6.27 -1.21 -16.98
CA ASP A 117 -7.48 -0.37 -16.92
C ASP A 117 -7.29 0.88 -16.06
N SER A 118 -6.14 1.01 -15.38
CA SER A 118 -5.93 2.04 -14.35
C SER A 118 -6.05 3.49 -14.86
N GLY A 119 -5.77 3.74 -16.14
CA GLY A 119 -5.97 5.05 -16.76
C GLY A 119 -7.29 5.20 -17.51
N ILE A 120 -8.21 4.21 -17.44
CA ILE A 120 -9.46 4.19 -18.20
C ILE A 120 -10.63 4.36 -17.24
N GLN A 121 -10.99 5.62 -16.98
CA GLN A 121 -12.00 5.99 -15.98
C GLN A 121 -13.34 5.28 -16.17
N SER A 122 -13.76 5.01 -17.39
CA SER A 122 -15.04 4.32 -17.69
C SER A 122 -15.11 2.88 -17.18
N THR A 123 -13.97 2.29 -16.76
CA THR A 123 -13.91 0.93 -16.19
C THR A 123 -14.07 0.91 -14.67
N TYR A 124 -14.23 2.06 -14.04
CA TYR A 124 -14.33 2.15 -12.59
C TYR A 124 -15.77 1.96 -12.11
N GLU A 125 -16.70 2.58 -12.80
CA GLU A 125 -18.13 2.51 -12.44
C GLU A 125 -18.89 1.54 -13.35
N PRO A 126 -19.90 0.86 -12.80
CA PRO A 126 -20.47 0.99 -11.44
C PRO A 126 -19.75 0.15 -10.38
N TYR A 127 -18.68 -0.53 -10.74
CA TYR A 127 -18.06 -1.61 -9.95
C TYR A 127 -17.45 -1.13 -8.64
N LEU A 128 -16.75 0.02 -8.66
CA LEU A 128 -16.11 0.55 -7.45
C LEU A 128 -17.16 0.99 -6.42
N GLY A 129 -18.20 1.71 -6.84
CA GLY A 129 -19.27 2.12 -5.93
C GLY A 129 -19.94 0.92 -5.27
N ALA A 130 -20.30 -0.10 -6.06
CA ALA A 130 -20.91 -1.33 -5.55
C ALA A 130 -19.97 -2.11 -4.60
N LEU A 131 -18.67 -2.13 -4.87
CA LEU A 131 -17.67 -2.73 -3.96
C LEU A 131 -17.56 -1.94 -2.66
N ILE A 132 -17.48 -0.61 -2.71
CA ILE A 132 -17.43 0.26 -1.53
C ILE A 132 -18.64 0.02 -0.64
N ASP A 133 -19.85 0.05 -1.19
CA ASP A 133 -21.10 -0.15 -0.45
C ASP A 133 -21.14 -1.54 0.21
N SER A 134 -20.78 -2.56 -0.55
CA SER A 134 -20.77 -3.95 -0.04
C SER A 134 -19.74 -4.16 1.06
N VAL A 135 -18.51 -3.66 0.87
CA VAL A 135 -17.44 -3.78 1.86
C VAL A 135 -17.76 -2.97 3.12
N ARG A 136 -18.40 -1.79 2.97
CA ARG A 136 -18.85 -0.96 4.08
C ARG A 136 -19.84 -1.67 4.98
N ALA A 137 -20.72 -2.50 4.42
CA ALA A 137 -21.68 -3.27 5.20
C ALA A 137 -21.00 -4.29 6.15
N TYR A 138 -19.83 -4.83 5.78
CA TYR A 138 -19.04 -5.73 6.62
C TYR A 138 -18.06 -5.01 7.55
N GLN A 139 -17.51 -3.88 7.10
CA GLN A 139 -16.44 -3.14 7.78
C GLN A 139 -16.79 -1.65 7.89
N PRO A 140 -17.81 -1.29 8.69
CA PRO A 140 -18.34 0.08 8.76
C PRO A 140 -17.33 1.10 9.29
N ASN A 141 -16.39 0.66 10.12
CA ASN A 141 -15.41 1.53 10.77
C ASN A 141 -14.07 1.63 10.03
N ALA A 142 -13.86 0.82 8.99
CA ALA A 142 -12.61 0.83 8.23
C ALA A 142 -12.44 2.14 7.44
N GLN A 143 -11.23 2.68 7.43
CA GLN A 143 -10.86 3.74 6.51
C GLN A 143 -10.61 3.13 5.13
N PHE A 144 -11.38 3.55 4.14
CA PHE A 144 -11.18 3.09 2.77
C PHE A 144 -10.11 3.92 2.08
N CYS A 145 -9.32 3.25 1.24
CA CYS A 145 -8.19 3.81 0.54
C CYS A 145 -8.25 3.45 -0.95
N TRP A 146 -7.71 4.33 -1.76
CA TRP A 146 -7.43 4.06 -3.17
C TRP A 146 -5.93 3.94 -3.38
N MET A 147 -5.45 2.76 -3.78
CA MET A 147 -4.06 2.60 -4.19
C MET A 147 -3.91 2.97 -5.66
N GLN A 148 -3.35 4.14 -5.93
CA GLN A 148 -2.97 4.53 -7.29
C GLN A 148 -1.86 3.61 -7.79
N THR A 149 -2.12 2.91 -8.86
CA THR A 149 -1.13 2.07 -9.54
C THR A 149 -0.16 2.93 -10.35
N TRP A 150 0.87 2.32 -10.90
CA TRP A 150 1.92 2.98 -11.70
C TRP A 150 1.80 2.62 -13.17
N SER A 151 2.31 3.51 -14.02
CA SER A 151 2.44 3.28 -15.46
C SER A 151 3.47 2.21 -15.76
N TYR A 152 3.35 1.55 -16.92
CA TYR A 152 4.34 0.62 -17.42
C TYR A 152 5.66 1.32 -17.76
N SER A 153 6.76 0.58 -17.80
CA SER A 153 8.03 1.07 -18.36
C SER A 153 7.86 1.41 -19.83
N GLN A 154 8.67 2.35 -20.34
CA GLN A 154 8.53 2.81 -21.73
C GLN A 154 8.75 1.69 -22.76
N ASP A 155 9.54 0.68 -22.43
CA ASP A 155 9.83 -0.49 -23.27
C ASP A 155 8.97 -1.72 -22.99
N ALA A 156 7.95 -1.58 -22.12
CA ALA A 156 7.07 -2.68 -21.71
C ALA A 156 6.42 -3.41 -22.89
N LYS A 157 6.37 -4.75 -22.78
CA LYS A 157 5.76 -5.63 -23.79
C LYS A 157 4.36 -6.08 -23.41
N HIS A 158 3.75 -5.45 -22.41
CA HIS A 158 2.41 -5.80 -21.97
C HIS A 158 1.39 -5.61 -23.10
N PRO A 159 0.51 -6.61 -23.37
CA PRO A 159 -0.41 -6.58 -24.53
C PRO A 159 -1.43 -5.44 -24.49
N ALA A 160 -1.73 -4.89 -23.30
CA ALA A 160 -2.61 -3.75 -23.16
C ALA A 160 -1.90 -2.38 -23.27
N PHE A 161 -0.58 -2.32 -23.38
CA PHE A 161 0.13 -1.05 -23.48
C PHE A 161 -0.25 -0.21 -24.71
N PRO A 162 -0.62 -0.81 -25.87
CA PRO A 162 -1.15 -0.05 -27.00
C PRO A 162 -2.39 0.80 -26.67
N ARG A 163 -3.18 0.48 -25.64
CA ARG A 163 -4.32 1.30 -25.18
C ARG A 163 -3.88 2.70 -24.70
N TYR A 164 -2.61 2.84 -24.33
CA TYR A 164 -1.95 4.09 -23.97
C TYR A 164 -0.92 4.52 -25.03
N GLN A 165 -1.15 4.17 -26.30
CA GLN A 165 -0.26 4.50 -27.44
C GLN A 165 1.17 4.03 -27.25
N LYS A 166 1.43 3.02 -26.41
CA LYS A 166 2.76 2.56 -25.98
C LYS A 166 3.63 3.71 -25.39
N SER A 167 2.99 4.66 -24.73
CA SER A 167 3.64 5.80 -24.09
C SER A 167 3.47 5.72 -22.58
N GLN A 168 4.59 5.64 -21.87
CA GLN A 168 4.62 5.68 -20.42
C GLN A 168 3.99 6.98 -19.88
N GLN A 169 4.31 8.11 -20.52
CA GLN A 169 3.78 9.42 -20.12
C GLN A 169 2.25 9.48 -20.27
N ILE A 170 1.72 9.04 -21.43
CA ILE A 170 0.27 9.01 -21.66
C ILE A 170 -0.43 8.12 -20.63
N MET A 171 0.15 6.95 -20.31
CA MET A 171 -0.41 6.06 -19.29
C MET A 171 -0.38 6.70 -17.91
N ASP A 172 0.71 7.36 -17.54
CA ASP A 172 0.87 8.04 -16.25
C ASP A 172 -0.15 9.18 -16.11
N ASP A 173 -0.27 10.05 -17.11
CA ASP A 173 -1.24 11.15 -17.14
C ASP A 173 -2.69 10.64 -17.05
N SER A 174 -2.98 9.53 -17.74
CA SER A 174 -4.30 8.89 -17.71
C SER A 174 -4.63 8.34 -16.32
N ILE A 175 -3.67 7.67 -15.67
CA ILE A 175 -3.83 7.16 -14.29
C ILE A 175 -4.05 8.32 -13.31
N GLN A 176 -3.30 9.40 -13.44
CA GLN A 176 -3.46 10.58 -12.60
C GLN A 176 -4.84 11.20 -12.79
N SER A 177 -5.28 11.39 -14.04
CA SER A 177 -6.60 11.96 -14.35
C SER A 177 -7.74 11.10 -13.83
N ALA A 178 -7.67 9.76 -14.01
CA ALA A 178 -8.66 8.83 -13.49
C ALA A 178 -8.70 8.84 -11.95
N THR A 179 -7.54 8.92 -11.31
CA THR A 179 -7.44 9.03 -9.84
C THR A 179 -8.07 10.32 -9.32
N LEU A 180 -7.81 11.46 -9.96
CA LEU A 180 -8.41 12.75 -9.56
C LEU A 180 -9.93 12.71 -9.70
N ALA A 181 -10.46 12.21 -10.82
CA ALA A 181 -11.89 12.08 -11.03
C ALA A 181 -12.55 11.15 -10.00
N LEU A 182 -11.87 10.07 -9.62
CA LEU A 182 -12.31 9.15 -8.58
C LEU A 182 -12.39 9.84 -7.22
N LEU A 183 -11.35 10.57 -6.81
CA LEU A 183 -11.32 11.25 -5.51
C LEU A 183 -12.33 12.39 -5.41
N LEU A 184 -12.66 13.04 -6.51
CA LEU A 184 -13.78 14.01 -6.56
C LEU A 184 -15.13 13.33 -6.34
N ARG A 185 -15.30 12.08 -6.80
CA ARG A 185 -16.53 11.31 -6.61
C ARG A 185 -16.63 10.64 -5.24
N TYR A 186 -15.49 10.20 -4.68
CA TYR A 186 -15.38 9.51 -3.40
C TYR A 186 -14.37 10.23 -2.50
N PRO A 187 -14.71 11.42 -1.96
CA PRO A 187 -13.78 12.24 -1.19
C PRO A 187 -13.37 11.62 0.15
N GLU A 188 -14.09 10.59 0.60
CA GLU A 188 -13.76 9.82 1.81
C GLU A 188 -12.61 8.82 1.61
N LEU A 189 -12.24 8.51 0.37
CA LEU A 189 -11.13 7.61 0.08
C LEU A 189 -9.79 8.31 0.35
N LYS A 190 -8.95 7.69 1.16
CA LYS A 190 -7.56 8.13 1.28
C LYS A 190 -6.74 7.64 0.09
N LEU A 191 -6.04 8.57 -0.56
CA LEU A 191 -5.13 8.22 -1.65
C LEU A 191 -3.83 7.61 -1.12
N ILE A 192 -3.41 6.48 -1.71
CA ILE A 192 -2.08 5.88 -1.56
C ILE A 192 -1.35 6.09 -2.88
N PRO A 193 -0.53 7.16 -3.02
CA PRO A 193 -0.01 7.63 -4.30
C PRO A 193 1.22 6.82 -4.77
N CYS A 194 1.13 5.49 -4.85
CA CYS A 194 2.23 4.64 -5.29
C CYS A 194 2.67 4.99 -6.72
N GLY A 195 1.73 5.21 -7.63
CA GLY A 195 2.02 5.59 -9.02
C GLY A 195 2.86 6.86 -9.09
N LYS A 196 2.41 7.91 -8.39
CA LYS A 196 3.15 9.18 -8.31
C LYS A 196 4.57 8.99 -7.75
N ALA A 197 4.73 8.15 -6.72
CA ALA A 197 6.05 7.88 -6.15
C ALA A 197 6.97 7.17 -7.14
N ILE A 198 6.46 6.20 -7.90
CA ILE A 198 7.22 5.50 -8.95
C ILE A 198 7.64 6.49 -10.07
N THR A 199 6.73 7.36 -10.52
CA THR A 199 7.03 8.40 -11.50
C THR A 199 8.12 9.35 -11.00
N LEU A 200 8.03 9.82 -9.75
CA LEU A 200 9.07 10.65 -9.14
C LEU A 200 10.41 9.92 -9.00
N ALA A 201 10.39 8.63 -8.68
CA ALA A 201 11.62 7.83 -8.61
C ALA A 201 12.29 7.67 -9.99
N ARG A 202 11.51 7.46 -11.06
CA ARG A 202 11.99 7.40 -12.44
C ARG A 202 12.70 8.68 -12.91
N GLN A 203 12.27 9.83 -12.39
CA GLN A 203 12.88 11.13 -12.69
C GLN A 203 14.24 11.35 -12.02
N THR A 204 14.68 10.41 -11.18
CA THR A 204 15.99 10.43 -10.52
C THR A 204 17.04 9.65 -11.32
N LYS A 205 18.24 9.48 -10.74
CA LYS A 205 19.28 8.60 -11.31
C LYS A 205 18.89 7.11 -11.37
N LEU A 206 17.75 6.72 -10.80
CA LEU A 206 17.21 5.36 -10.94
C LEU A 206 16.70 5.11 -12.37
N GLY A 207 16.22 6.15 -13.05
CA GLY A 207 15.67 6.02 -14.39
C GLY A 207 14.47 5.07 -14.44
N ASP A 208 14.17 4.54 -15.62
CA ASP A 208 13.04 3.64 -15.84
C ASP A 208 13.38 2.18 -15.54
N THR A 209 13.94 1.92 -14.35
CA THR A 209 14.39 0.60 -13.90
C THR A 209 13.59 0.04 -12.73
N LEU A 210 12.47 0.71 -12.36
CA LEU A 210 11.66 0.35 -11.19
C LEU A 210 10.87 -0.94 -11.39
N CYS A 211 10.66 -1.38 -12.64
CA CYS A 211 9.94 -2.61 -12.98
C CYS A 211 10.89 -3.71 -13.45
N ARG A 212 10.57 -4.98 -13.12
CA ARG A 212 11.38 -6.16 -13.49
C ARG A 212 11.03 -6.74 -14.87
N ASP A 213 9.79 -6.55 -15.31
CA ASP A 213 9.24 -7.10 -16.56
C ASP A 213 8.48 -6.05 -17.38
N GLY A 214 8.73 -4.78 -17.08
CA GLY A 214 8.08 -3.64 -17.70
C GLY A 214 6.82 -3.14 -16.98
N TYR A 215 6.27 -3.87 -15.99
CA TYR A 215 5.08 -3.45 -15.27
C TYR A 215 5.03 -3.86 -13.79
N HIS A 216 5.55 -5.01 -13.41
CA HIS A 216 5.69 -5.38 -12.00
C HIS A 216 6.95 -4.75 -11.39
N LEU A 217 6.84 -4.23 -10.17
CA LEU A 217 7.98 -3.61 -9.49
C LEU A 217 9.12 -4.60 -9.26
N ASN A 218 10.35 -4.13 -9.43
CA ASN A 218 11.51 -4.94 -9.07
C ASN A 218 11.55 -5.20 -7.56
N TYR A 219 12.17 -6.32 -7.17
CA TYR A 219 12.19 -6.80 -5.80
C TYR A 219 13.02 -5.94 -4.84
N LEU A 220 13.83 -5.05 -5.37
CA LEU A 220 14.77 -4.27 -4.59
C LEU A 220 14.17 -2.89 -4.25
N TYR A 221 14.33 -1.93 -5.12
CA TYR A 221 13.93 -0.55 -4.84
C TYR A 221 12.56 -0.17 -5.39
N GLY A 222 12.02 -0.92 -6.33
CA GLY A 222 10.66 -0.71 -6.82
C GLY A 222 9.62 -0.97 -5.73
N ARG A 223 9.65 -2.18 -5.16
CA ARG A 223 8.76 -2.56 -4.03
C ARG A 223 8.98 -1.69 -2.81
N TYR A 224 10.23 -1.39 -2.49
CA TYR A 224 10.56 -0.52 -1.37
C TYR A 224 9.95 0.88 -1.52
N THR A 225 9.94 1.45 -2.74
CA THR A 225 9.30 2.75 -3.00
C THR A 225 7.81 2.73 -2.67
N ALA A 226 7.07 1.73 -3.16
CA ALA A 226 5.64 1.61 -2.89
C ALA A 226 5.37 1.36 -1.40
N ALA A 227 6.14 0.49 -0.74
CA ALA A 227 6.01 0.22 0.69
C ALA A 227 6.30 1.47 1.55
N CYS A 228 7.23 2.34 1.16
CA CYS A 228 7.47 3.62 1.84
C CYS A 228 6.24 4.55 1.78
N VAL A 229 5.51 4.56 0.67
CA VAL A 229 4.24 5.33 0.55
C VAL A 229 3.20 4.79 1.53
N TRP A 230 3.02 3.49 1.57
CA TRP A 230 2.12 2.83 2.50
C TRP A 230 2.51 3.10 3.96
N TYR A 231 3.78 2.98 4.28
CA TYR A 231 4.30 3.24 5.62
C TYR A 231 3.96 4.66 6.10
N GLU A 232 4.21 5.68 5.27
CA GLU A 232 3.92 7.07 5.64
C GLU A 232 2.42 7.31 5.82
N LEU A 233 1.58 6.74 4.95
CA LEU A 233 0.12 6.88 5.07
C LEU A 233 -0.41 6.24 6.36
N LEU A 234 0.04 5.03 6.66
CA LEU A 234 -0.46 4.25 7.79
C LEU A 234 0.02 4.80 9.14
N THR A 235 1.27 5.26 9.20
CA THR A 235 1.92 5.62 10.47
C THR A 235 2.03 7.13 10.71
N GLY A 236 1.90 7.94 9.67
CA GLY A 236 2.22 9.37 9.72
C GLY A 236 3.72 9.68 9.90
N LYS A 237 4.58 8.64 9.94
CA LYS A 237 6.02 8.79 10.19
C LYS A 237 6.77 8.93 8.86
N ASP A 238 7.77 9.78 8.83
CA ASP A 238 8.64 10.02 7.67
C ASP A 238 9.51 8.78 7.37
N CYS A 239 9.32 8.14 6.22
CA CYS A 239 10.06 6.94 5.81
C CYS A 239 11.56 7.18 5.65
N ARG A 240 12.01 8.42 5.43
CA ARG A 240 13.42 8.79 5.32
C ARG A 240 14.17 8.62 6.65
N ARG A 241 13.44 8.64 7.76
CA ARG A 241 13.97 8.42 9.13
C ARG A 241 13.82 6.98 9.59
N ASN A 242 13.19 6.12 8.79
CA ASN A 242 13.00 4.72 9.15
C ASN A 242 14.36 4.00 9.12
N PRO A 243 14.74 3.25 10.17
CA PRO A 243 16.04 2.57 10.24
C PRO A 243 16.14 1.33 9.35
N TYR A 244 15.02 0.81 8.83
CA TYR A 244 15.02 -0.38 7.98
C TYR A 244 15.90 -0.20 6.75
N LYS A 245 16.66 -1.24 6.47
CA LYS A 245 17.54 -1.34 5.31
C LYS A 245 17.28 -2.68 4.62
N ASN A 246 16.82 -2.63 3.39
CA ASN A 246 16.96 -3.81 2.53
C ASN A 246 18.46 -3.99 2.24
N ALA A 247 19.00 -5.17 2.57
CA ALA A 247 20.44 -5.45 2.56
C ALA A 247 21.09 -5.22 1.18
N ASP A 248 20.35 -5.48 0.11
CA ASP A 248 20.83 -5.44 -1.26
C ASP A 248 20.75 -4.03 -1.89
N MET A 249 20.12 -3.06 -1.21
CA MET A 249 20.02 -1.69 -1.70
C MET A 249 21.26 -0.87 -1.37
N THR A 250 21.77 -0.14 -2.36
CA THR A 250 22.78 0.88 -2.10
C THR A 250 22.19 2.05 -1.30
N PRO A 251 23.01 2.78 -0.51
CA PRO A 251 22.55 3.97 0.21
C PRO A 251 21.94 5.04 -0.71
N GLN A 252 22.41 5.15 -1.94
CA GLN A 252 21.85 6.07 -2.93
C GLN A 252 20.46 5.66 -3.40
N GLN A 253 20.26 4.38 -3.75
CA GLN A 253 18.96 3.84 -4.14
C GLN A 253 17.93 4.06 -3.02
N ARG A 254 18.29 3.69 -1.79
CA ARG A 254 17.44 3.90 -0.62
C ARG A 254 17.01 5.35 -0.45
N ARG A 255 17.96 6.29 -0.50
CA ARG A 255 17.68 7.72 -0.36
C ARG A 255 16.75 8.24 -1.47
N LEU A 256 17.00 7.88 -2.73
CA LEU A 256 16.19 8.35 -3.86
C LEU A 256 14.76 7.84 -3.79
N THR A 257 14.56 6.57 -3.43
CA THR A 257 13.23 5.96 -3.28
C THR A 257 12.45 6.55 -2.11
N GLN A 258 13.08 6.72 -0.96
CA GLN A 258 12.47 7.38 0.21
C GLN A 258 12.08 8.84 -0.09
N GLN A 259 12.93 9.59 -0.81
CA GLN A 259 12.59 10.96 -1.22
C GLN A 259 11.41 11.00 -2.19
N ALA A 260 11.35 10.08 -3.14
CA ALA A 260 10.25 9.98 -4.09
C ALA A 260 8.92 9.64 -3.38
N ALA A 261 8.92 8.65 -2.49
CA ALA A 261 7.76 8.26 -1.68
C ALA A 261 7.26 9.43 -0.82
N HIS A 262 8.15 10.06 -0.06
CA HIS A 262 7.82 11.20 0.79
C HIS A 262 7.24 12.40 0.02
N ARG A 263 7.81 12.73 -1.15
CA ARG A 263 7.31 13.82 -2.01
C ARG A 263 5.94 13.49 -2.59
N ALA A 264 5.68 12.22 -2.94
CA ALA A 264 4.39 11.79 -3.46
C ALA A 264 3.26 12.04 -2.46
N GLY A 265 3.49 11.77 -1.18
CA GLY A 265 2.51 11.97 -0.11
C GLY A 265 2.26 13.45 0.26
N LYS A 266 3.22 14.35 0.00
CA LYS A 266 3.08 15.78 0.35
C LYS A 266 2.34 16.64 -0.68
N GLY A 267 2.12 16.15 -1.85
CA GLY A 267 1.50 16.89 -2.94
C GLY A 267 0.02 16.52 -3.16
N LEU A 268 -0.68 16.14 -2.07
CA LEU A 268 -2.11 15.80 -2.03
C LEU A 268 -2.91 16.91 -1.39
#